data_8fe329e39ad1c93f09627783363f1674
#
_entry.id   8fe329e39ad1c93f09627783363f1674
#
_cell.length_a   1.000
_cell.length_b   1.000
_cell.length_c   1.000
_cell.angle_alpha   90.00
_cell.angle_beta   90.00
_cell.angle_gamma   90.00
#
_symmetry.space_group_name_H-M   'P 1'
#
loop_
_entity.id
_entity.type
_entity.pdbx_description
1 polymer ?
#
loop_
_entity_poly.entity_id
_entity_poly.type
_entity_poly.pdbx_seq_one_letter_code
_entity_poly.pdbx_strand_id
1 'polypeptide(L)'
;MIDVCPLLTLGYTRVKPQLPSSLASHLLPRRRFVQGLAAGGVLLGVSHFARAAGISSTNTSTGAASVLSGTEFNLEIGESPVNFTGNPRMATTVNGSLPAPTLRWREGDTVTIRVKNRLKEATSIHWHGIILPFQMDGVPGISFTGIAPGETFTYRFKVEQSGTYWYHSHSGMQEATGVYGAIIIEPAQTDPIRADREHVIQLSDWTDEDPMRVLAKLKMQGDYYNYNQPTVVDFFQDASQEGLKTAIDKRKMWNEMRMSPTDLADLSANVLTYLMNGTTPAGNWTGLFRPGERVRLRFINGAANTFYDVRIPGLKLTVVQADGVNVEPITVDEFRFGPGETYDVLVEPKDDTYTVFAQAMDRTGYARGTLATRAGLSAAVPQVDQPEWLAMADMMGAMGGGMAGMNHGGSAQAAMPGMDHSGMAGMSAGGMAGMDHGSMAGMNHAGMAGMDHSAMSKDKASSTVRHARTEYGPSIDMRVDMPRTNLDDPGIGLRNNGRRVLTLADLHTVGGAMDPRGAEREIELHLTGNMERYSWSFDGVEFGKSTPVHFRYGERVRVILHNDTMMTHPMHLHGMWSELEAPDGSFQARRHTIPVQPAQRISFLVTADALGRWAWHCHLMLHMDMGMFREVVVA
;
A
#
# COMPACT_ATOMS: atom_id res chain seq x y z
N MET A 1 -47.23 11.33 -44.76
CA MET A 1 -47.66 12.70 -44.50
C MET A 1 -46.86 13.20 -43.34
N ILE A 2 -46.05 14.15 -43.62
CA ILE A 2 -45.04 14.78 -42.79
C ILE A 2 -45.74 15.91 -42.05
N ASP A 3 -45.58 16.02 -40.73
CA ASP A 3 -45.86 17.26 -40.02
C ASP A 3 -44.67 17.70 -39.22
N VAL A 4 -44.22 18.89 -39.57
CA VAL A 4 -43.05 19.61 -39.04
C VAL A 4 -43.55 20.55 -37.95
N CYS A 5 -42.95 20.52 -36.79
CA CYS A 5 -43.18 21.46 -35.68
C CYS A 5 -42.06 22.51 -35.63
N PRO A 6 -42.33 23.79 -35.42
CA PRO A 6 -41.38 24.87 -35.62
C PRO A 6 -40.54 25.22 -34.40
N LEU A 7 -39.30 25.64 -34.70
CA LEU A 7 -38.30 26.22 -33.79
C LEU A 7 -38.79 27.52 -33.13
N LEU A 8 -38.75 27.56 -31.80
CA LEU A 8 -38.83 28.78 -31.00
C LEU A 8 -37.43 29.27 -30.66
N THR A 9 -37.04 30.36 -31.29
CA THR A 9 -35.88 31.19 -31.00
C THR A 9 -36.13 32.04 -29.75
N LEU A 10 -35.45 31.75 -28.66
CA LEU A 10 -35.39 32.64 -27.48
C LEU A 10 -34.08 33.45 -27.53
N GLY A 11 -34.24 34.75 -27.74
CA GLY A 11 -33.15 35.73 -27.73
C GLY A 11 -32.58 35.96 -26.33
N TYR A 12 -31.27 35.75 -26.17
CA TYR A 12 -30.50 36.14 -24.99
C TYR A 12 -30.06 37.60 -25.12
N THR A 13 -30.65 38.49 -24.34
CA THR A 13 -30.13 39.84 -24.08
C THR A 13 -28.98 39.76 -23.10
N ARG A 14 -27.77 40.13 -23.56
CA ARG A 14 -26.58 40.33 -22.70
C ARG A 14 -26.76 41.59 -21.85
N VAL A 15 -26.89 41.40 -20.54
CA VAL A 15 -26.72 42.47 -19.57
C VAL A 15 -25.23 42.47 -19.13
N LYS A 16 -24.53 43.57 -19.41
CA LYS A 16 -23.20 43.84 -18.88
C LYS A 16 -23.33 44.33 -17.42
N PRO A 17 -22.61 43.74 -16.44
CA PRO A 17 -22.48 44.37 -15.13
C PRO A 17 -21.47 45.51 -15.21
N GLN A 18 -21.87 46.71 -14.84
CA GLN A 18 -20.99 47.83 -14.56
C GLN A 18 -20.34 47.58 -13.19
N LEU A 19 -19.00 47.53 -13.15
CA LEU A 19 -18.21 47.57 -11.92
C LEU A 19 -17.99 49.02 -11.46
N PRO A 20 -18.09 49.35 -10.17
CA PRO A 20 -17.76 50.67 -9.68
C PRO A 20 -16.23 50.87 -9.67
N SER A 21 -15.83 51.96 -10.26
CA SER A 21 -14.47 52.48 -10.25
C SER A 21 -14.13 53.11 -8.89
N SER A 22 -13.34 52.41 -8.05
CA SER A 22 -12.38 53.06 -7.11
C SER A 22 -11.69 52.01 -6.25
N LEU A 23 -10.52 51.55 -6.68
CA LEU A 23 -9.45 51.09 -5.81
C LEU A 23 -8.13 51.35 -6.52
N ALA A 24 -7.53 52.47 -6.13
CA ALA A 24 -6.17 52.83 -6.54
C ALA A 24 -5.20 51.77 -5.99
N SER A 25 -4.57 51.01 -6.88
CA SER A 25 -3.51 50.08 -6.56
C SER A 25 -2.24 50.84 -6.10
N HIS A 26 -1.98 50.83 -4.80
CA HIS A 26 -0.66 51.18 -4.28
C HIS A 26 0.29 49.99 -4.54
N LEU A 27 1.03 50.10 -5.64
CA LEU A 27 2.18 49.21 -5.91
C LEU A 27 3.27 49.48 -4.88
N LEU A 28 3.45 48.54 -3.95
CA LEU A 28 4.60 48.55 -3.03
C LEU A 28 5.89 48.33 -3.84
N PRO A 29 6.94 49.15 -3.64
CA PRO A 29 8.21 48.96 -4.34
C PRO A 29 8.85 47.62 -3.97
N ARG A 30 9.37 46.90 -4.98
CA ARG A 30 10.00 45.56 -4.87
C ARG A 30 10.99 45.41 -3.71
N ARG A 31 11.65 46.49 -3.31
CA ARG A 31 12.62 46.50 -2.20
C ARG A 31 11.98 46.28 -0.82
N ARG A 32 10.71 46.67 -0.60
CA ARG A 32 9.97 46.43 0.64
C ARG A 32 9.36 45.04 0.72
N PHE A 33 9.06 44.43 -0.44
CA PHE A 33 8.59 43.06 -0.51
C PHE A 33 9.69 42.06 -0.10
N VAL A 34 10.92 42.23 -0.58
CA VAL A 34 12.08 41.38 -0.23
C VAL A 34 12.50 41.58 1.24
N GLN A 35 12.36 42.79 1.79
CA GLN A 35 12.64 43.04 3.22
C GLN A 35 11.57 42.44 4.15
N GLY A 36 10.32 42.34 3.69
CA GLY A 36 9.25 41.66 4.41
C GLY A 36 9.44 40.15 4.47
N LEU A 37 9.95 39.54 3.40
CA LEU A 37 10.26 38.10 3.35
C LEU A 37 11.46 37.74 4.27
N ALA A 38 12.47 38.56 4.36
CA ALA A 38 13.62 38.34 5.25
C ALA A 38 13.28 38.49 6.74
N ALA A 39 12.31 39.36 7.10
CA ALA A 39 11.85 39.51 8.48
C ALA A 39 10.77 38.48 8.89
N GLY A 40 9.98 37.97 7.95
CA GLY A 40 8.97 36.93 8.17
C GLY A 40 9.57 35.53 8.40
N GLY A 41 10.71 35.24 7.78
CA GLY A 41 11.38 33.95 7.89
C GLY A 41 11.98 33.66 9.27
N VAL A 42 12.31 34.71 10.05
CA VAL A 42 12.89 34.55 11.39
C VAL A 42 11.82 34.33 12.48
N LEU A 43 10.58 34.78 12.23
CA LEU A 43 9.47 34.62 13.21
C LEU A 43 8.69 33.30 13.06
N LEU A 44 8.82 32.59 11.93
CA LEU A 44 8.17 31.28 11.73
C LEU A 44 8.99 30.09 12.25
N GLY A 45 10.28 30.29 12.53
CA GLY A 45 11.17 29.24 13.05
C GLY A 45 11.03 28.92 14.54
N VAL A 46 10.30 29.71 15.32
CA VAL A 46 10.24 29.55 16.79
C VAL A 46 8.88 29.00 17.29
N SER A 47 7.88 28.86 16.42
CA SER A 47 6.51 28.49 16.84
C SER A 47 6.20 26.99 16.79
N HIS A 48 7.13 26.12 16.43
CA HIS A 48 6.87 24.68 16.35
C HIS A 48 7.17 23.89 17.64
N PHE A 49 7.74 24.51 18.67
CA PHE A 49 8.02 23.85 19.95
C PHE A 49 7.00 24.09 21.06
N ALA A 50 5.95 24.87 20.82
CA ALA A 50 5.02 25.29 21.88
C ALA A 50 3.58 24.75 21.76
N ARG A 51 3.33 23.72 20.97
CA ARG A 51 1.96 23.17 20.79
C ARG A 51 1.75 21.72 21.25
N ALA A 52 2.66 21.20 22.06
CA ALA A 52 2.53 19.86 22.64
C ALA A 52 1.91 19.84 24.05
N ALA A 53 1.23 20.90 24.48
CA ALA A 53 0.58 20.91 25.78
C ALA A 53 -0.89 21.34 25.66
N GLY A 54 -1.79 20.37 25.77
CA GLY A 54 -3.15 20.60 26.28
C GLY A 54 -4.25 20.80 25.24
N ILE A 55 -4.50 19.81 24.38
CA ILE A 55 -5.85 19.62 23.81
C ILE A 55 -6.39 18.32 24.44
N SER A 56 -7.25 18.47 25.44
CA SER A 56 -8.14 17.38 25.86
C SER A 56 -9.10 17.11 24.71
N SER A 57 -8.71 16.22 23.79
CA SER A 57 -9.62 15.71 22.78
C SER A 57 -10.66 14.86 23.51
N THR A 58 -11.90 15.31 23.54
CA THR A 58 -13.02 14.47 23.92
C THR A 58 -13.15 13.37 22.87
N ASN A 59 -12.53 12.23 23.14
CA ASN A 59 -12.69 11.02 22.34
C ASN A 59 -14.14 10.56 22.40
N THR A 60 -14.94 10.91 21.42
CA THR A 60 -16.17 10.18 21.14
C THR A 60 -15.83 9.07 20.15
N SER A 61 -15.26 7.96 20.66
CA SER A 61 -15.30 6.71 19.92
C SER A 61 -16.78 6.34 19.72
N THR A 62 -17.15 5.85 18.56
CA THR A 62 -18.50 5.32 18.27
C THR A 62 -18.85 4.07 19.10
N GLY A 63 -18.12 3.77 20.15
CA GLY A 63 -18.18 2.53 20.93
C GLY A 63 -17.28 1.44 20.33
N ALA A 64 -16.89 0.46 21.14
CA ALA A 64 -16.15 -0.70 20.64
C ALA A 64 -16.99 -1.42 19.56
N ALA A 65 -16.36 -1.80 18.44
CA ALA A 65 -17.02 -2.56 17.39
C ALA A 65 -17.68 -3.81 18.00
N SER A 66 -18.97 -4.00 17.72
CA SER A 66 -19.71 -5.17 18.20
C SER A 66 -19.24 -6.43 17.46
N VAL A 67 -19.35 -7.56 18.11
CA VAL A 67 -19.09 -8.86 17.48
C VAL A 67 -20.44 -9.51 17.16
N LEU A 68 -20.66 -9.85 15.90
CA LEU A 68 -21.85 -10.56 15.42
C LEU A 68 -21.43 -11.99 15.03
N SER A 69 -22.12 -12.98 15.58
CA SER A 69 -21.80 -14.40 15.34
C SER A 69 -23.03 -15.14 14.84
N GLY A 70 -22.81 -16.21 14.07
CA GLY A 70 -23.86 -17.08 13.54
C GLY A 70 -23.85 -17.12 12.02
N THR A 71 -25.03 -17.38 11.42
CA THR A 71 -25.18 -17.55 9.96
C THR A 71 -26.12 -16.52 9.32
N GLU A 72 -26.87 -15.76 10.13
CA GLU A 72 -27.81 -14.75 9.66
C GLU A 72 -27.38 -13.37 10.19
N PHE A 73 -27.11 -12.42 9.30
CA PHE A 73 -26.63 -11.09 9.66
C PHE A 73 -27.51 -10.00 9.03
N ASN A 74 -27.74 -8.93 9.76
CA ASN A 74 -28.37 -7.74 9.24
C ASN A 74 -27.42 -6.56 9.47
N LEU A 75 -26.95 -5.98 8.37
CA LEU A 75 -26.07 -4.83 8.35
C LEU A 75 -26.81 -3.64 7.76
N GLU A 76 -26.62 -2.48 8.36
CA GLU A 76 -27.20 -1.22 7.91
C GLU A 76 -26.08 -0.22 7.66
N ILE A 77 -25.91 0.23 6.41
CA ILE A 77 -24.90 1.23 6.03
C ILE A 77 -25.58 2.60 6.08
N GLY A 78 -25.05 3.49 6.89
CA GLY A 78 -25.57 4.83 7.09
C GLY A 78 -24.51 5.81 7.58
N GLU A 79 -24.91 7.02 7.92
CA GLU A 79 -24.01 8.05 8.41
C GLU A 79 -24.08 8.15 9.95
N SER A 80 -22.92 8.32 10.60
CA SER A 80 -22.80 8.53 12.04
C SER A 80 -21.79 9.63 12.36
N PRO A 81 -22.05 10.47 13.40
CA PRO A 81 -21.09 11.49 13.79
C PRO A 81 -19.86 10.88 14.45
N VAL A 82 -18.68 11.36 14.07
CA VAL A 82 -17.38 11.01 14.66
C VAL A 82 -16.60 12.28 14.99
N ASN A 83 -15.65 12.17 15.92
CA ASN A 83 -14.74 13.27 16.25
C ASN A 83 -13.36 12.73 16.64
N PHE A 84 -12.44 12.65 15.67
CA PHE A 84 -11.08 12.17 15.89
C PHE A 84 -10.06 13.29 16.09
N THR A 85 -10.34 14.48 15.59
CA THR A 85 -9.39 15.60 15.52
C THR A 85 -9.78 16.80 16.40
N GLY A 86 -10.96 16.75 17.05
CA GLY A 86 -11.60 17.89 17.68
C GLY A 86 -12.66 18.57 16.81
N ASN A 87 -12.75 18.18 15.52
CA ASN A 87 -13.73 18.68 14.57
C ASN A 87 -14.76 17.59 14.27
N PRO A 88 -16.04 17.74 14.62
CA PRO A 88 -17.07 16.76 14.29
C PRO A 88 -17.20 16.57 12.78
N ARG A 89 -17.29 15.30 12.35
CA ARG A 89 -17.51 14.88 10.97
C ARG A 89 -18.58 13.80 10.91
N MET A 90 -19.11 13.54 9.72
CA MET A 90 -19.96 12.39 9.45
C MET A 90 -19.12 11.29 8.80
N ALA A 91 -19.11 10.12 9.41
CA ALA A 91 -18.52 8.91 8.84
C ALA A 91 -19.60 8.05 8.20
N THR A 92 -19.24 7.31 7.16
CA THR A 92 -20.07 6.24 6.63
C THR A 92 -19.84 4.99 7.48
N THR A 93 -20.87 4.51 8.16
CA THR A 93 -20.73 3.45 9.18
C THR A 93 -21.61 2.25 8.86
N VAL A 94 -21.24 1.09 9.40
CA VAL A 94 -22.09 -0.10 9.39
C VAL A 94 -22.62 -0.31 10.82
N ASN A 95 -23.95 -0.37 10.97
CA ASN A 95 -24.63 -0.49 12.26
C ASN A 95 -24.21 0.62 13.26
N GLY A 96 -23.87 1.80 12.74
CA GLY A 96 -23.51 2.97 13.56
C GLY A 96 -22.13 2.92 14.21
N SER A 97 -21.25 1.97 13.85
CA SER A 97 -19.89 1.85 14.41
C SER A 97 -18.79 2.01 13.37
N LEU A 98 -17.63 2.50 13.83
CA LEU A 98 -16.38 2.60 13.09
C LEU A 98 -15.23 2.13 14.02
N PRO A 99 -14.53 1.02 13.69
CA PRO A 99 -14.82 0.09 12.59
C PRO A 99 -16.22 -0.52 12.66
N ALA A 100 -16.68 -1.05 11.57
CA ALA A 100 -17.91 -1.82 11.47
C ALA A 100 -17.86 -3.08 12.37
N PRO A 101 -19.01 -3.74 12.66
CA PRO A 101 -19.03 -4.95 13.46
C PRO A 101 -18.07 -6.02 12.97
N THR A 102 -17.38 -6.71 13.88
CA THR A 102 -16.64 -7.92 13.57
C THR A 102 -17.62 -9.05 13.30
N LEU A 103 -17.55 -9.67 12.12
CA LEU A 103 -18.35 -10.83 11.75
C LEU A 103 -17.60 -12.11 12.10
N ARG A 104 -18.23 -13.00 12.87
CA ARG A 104 -17.67 -14.34 13.18
C ARG A 104 -18.47 -15.41 12.51
N TRP A 105 -17.83 -16.11 11.61
CA TRP A 105 -18.39 -17.24 10.85
C TRP A 105 -17.68 -18.53 11.24
N ARG A 106 -18.21 -19.65 10.73
CA ARG A 106 -17.54 -20.94 10.81
C ARG A 106 -17.38 -21.52 9.41
N GLU A 107 -16.22 -22.07 9.14
CA GLU A 107 -15.94 -22.82 7.92
C GLU A 107 -16.96 -23.97 7.74
N GLY A 108 -17.49 -24.09 6.53
CA GLY A 108 -18.53 -25.05 6.16
C GLY A 108 -19.97 -24.52 6.29
N ASP A 109 -20.20 -23.44 7.06
CA ASP A 109 -21.52 -22.84 7.18
C ASP A 109 -21.92 -22.09 5.91
N THR A 110 -23.23 -21.92 5.71
CA THR A 110 -23.74 -20.97 4.71
C THR A 110 -24.22 -19.71 5.42
N VAL A 111 -23.61 -18.59 5.11
CA VAL A 111 -23.99 -17.29 5.68
C VAL A 111 -25.00 -16.57 4.78
N THR A 112 -25.92 -15.84 5.42
CA THR A 112 -26.91 -14.96 4.79
C THR A 112 -26.78 -13.58 5.41
N ILE A 113 -26.36 -12.60 4.63
CA ILE A 113 -26.07 -11.26 5.11
C ILE A 113 -26.94 -10.26 4.34
N ARG A 114 -27.88 -9.62 5.05
CA ARG A 114 -28.77 -8.60 4.48
C ARG A 114 -28.17 -7.24 4.75
N VAL A 115 -27.81 -6.54 3.70
CA VAL A 115 -27.21 -5.20 3.78
C VAL A 115 -28.24 -4.18 3.33
N LYS A 116 -28.66 -3.33 4.26
CA LYS A 116 -29.60 -2.22 4.03
C LYS A 116 -28.81 -0.93 3.78
N ASN A 117 -29.08 -0.30 2.65
CA ASN A 117 -28.51 1.03 2.35
C ASN A 117 -29.41 2.15 2.91
N ARG A 118 -28.87 2.97 3.83
CA ARG A 118 -29.49 4.20 4.37
C ARG A 118 -28.86 5.47 3.81
N LEU A 119 -27.84 5.34 2.98
CA LEU A 119 -27.20 6.49 2.34
C LEU A 119 -28.11 7.06 1.23
N LYS A 120 -27.74 8.23 0.75
CA LYS A 120 -28.38 8.90 -0.40
C LYS A 120 -27.75 8.48 -1.73
N GLU A 121 -26.71 7.71 -1.70
CA GLU A 121 -25.95 7.18 -2.84
C GLU A 121 -25.90 5.65 -2.80
N ALA A 122 -25.47 5.02 -3.87
CA ALA A 122 -25.29 3.58 -3.91
C ALA A 122 -24.12 3.14 -3.03
N THR A 123 -24.23 1.94 -2.48
CA THR A 123 -23.19 1.32 -1.64
C THR A 123 -22.97 -0.13 -2.04
N SER A 124 -21.96 -0.75 -1.43
CA SER A 124 -21.63 -2.17 -1.62
C SER A 124 -20.85 -2.69 -0.42
N ILE A 125 -20.76 -4.01 -0.29
CA ILE A 125 -19.77 -4.67 0.56
C ILE A 125 -19.05 -5.72 -0.27
N HIS A 126 -17.73 -5.60 -0.31
CA HIS A 126 -16.83 -6.63 -0.77
C HIS A 126 -16.29 -7.43 0.42
N TRP A 127 -16.18 -8.74 0.24
CA TRP A 127 -15.71 -9.70 1.24
C TRP A 127 -14.26 -10.05 0.93
N HIS A 128 -13.34 -9.22 1.41
CA HIS A 128 -11.94 -9.24 1.01
C HIS A 128 -11.23 -10.56 1.36
N GLY A 129 -10.68 -11.20 0.35
CA GLY A 129 -9.96 -12.47 0.47
C GLY A 129 -10.85 -13.71 0.61
N ILE A 130 -12.18 -13.57 0.50
CA ILE A 130 -13.12 -14.69 0.61
C ILE A 130 -13.37 -15.32 -0.77
N ILE A 131 -13.27 -16.64 -0.84
CA ILE A 131 -13.67 -17.42 -2.00
C ILE A 131 -15.18 -17.62 -1.96
N LEU A 132 -15.87 -17.13 -2.98
CA LEU A 132 -17.33 -17.07 -3.04
C LEU A 132 -17.83 -17.02 -4.49
N PRO A 133 -19.12 -17.26 -4.75
CA PRO A 133 -19.69 -17.08 -6.08
C PRO A 133 -19.57 -15.61 -6.53
N PHE A 134 -19.17 -15.40 -7.77
CA PHE A 134 -18.83 -14.08 -8.30
C PHE A 134 -19.94 -13.03 -8.09
N GLN A 135 -21.24 -13.43 -8.16
CA GLN A 135 -22.37 -12.53 -7.93
C GLN A 135 -22.43 -11.98 -6.49
N MET A 136 -21.68 -12.59 -5.56
CA MET A 136 -21.59 -12.21 -4.15
C MET A 136 -20.31 -11.43 -3.82
N ASP A 137 -19.44 -11.16 -4.81
CA ASP A 137 -18.17 -10.48 -4.63
C ASP A 137 -18.32 -9.01 -4.19
N GLY A 138 -19.42 -8.37 -4.58
CA GLY A 138 -19.78 -7.05 -4.08
C GLY A 138 -19.11 -5.86 -4.77
N VAL A 139 -18.63 -6.02 -6.01
CA VAL A 139 -18.01 -4.95 -6.80
C VAL A 139 -19.02 -4.38 -7.80
N PRO A 140 -19.49 -3.11 -7.61
CA PRO A 140 -20.45 -2.49 -8.52
C PRO A 140 -19.92 -2.36 -9.96
N GLY A 141 -20.78 -2.68 -10.92
CA GLY A 141 -20.44 -2.65 -12.33
C GLY A 141 -19.67 -3.86 -12.86
N ILE A 142 -19.20 -4.75 -11.96
CA ILE A 142 -18.54 -6.01 -12.30
C ILE A 142 -19.40 -7.18 -11.87
N SER A 143 -19.58 -7.40 -10.57
CA SER A 143 -20.30 -8.57 -10.02
C SER A 143 -21.79 -8.26 -9.79
N PHE A 144 -22.18 -7.02 -9.59
CA PHE A 144 -23.56 -6.58 -9.41
C PHE A 144 -23.72 -5.07 -9.67
N THR A 145 -24.95 -4.54 -9.52
CA THR A 145 -25.26 -3.13 -9.81
C THR A 145 -25.00 -2.18 -8.63
N GLY A 146 -24.60 -2.71 -7.47
CA GLY A 146 -24.57 -1.95 -6.21
C GLY A 146 -25.93 -2.01 -5.48
N ILE A 147 -25.98 -1.47 -4.28
CA ILE A 147 -27.17 -1.37 -3.43
C ILE A 147 -27.68 0.06 -3.49
N ALA A 148 -28.79 0.31 -4.18
CA ALA A 148 -29.34 1.64 -4.32
C ALA A 148 -29.87 2.23 -2.99
N PRO A 149 -30.03 3.55 -2.87
CA PRO A 149 -30.61 4.19 -1.68
C PRO A 149 -31.95 3.58 -1.27
N GLY A 150 -32.05 3.18 0.00
CA GLY A 150 -33.24 2.56 0.55
C GLY A 150 -33.42 1.08 0.24
N GLU A 151 -32.60 0.46 -0.61
CA GLU A 151 -32.65 -0.95 -0.94
C GLU A 151 -31.94 -1.84 0.08
N THR A 152 -32.22 -3.15 -0.01
CA THR A 152 -31.53 -4.20 0.74
C THR A 152 -31.07 -5.25 -0.23
N PHE A 153 -29.77 -5.54 -0.22
CA PHE A 153 -29.19 -6.65 -0.95
C PHE A 153 -28.89 -7.80 0.00
N THR A 154 -29.08 -9.06 -0.47
CA THR A 154 -28.80 -10.24 0.34
C THR A 154 -27.64 -11.02 -0.27
N TYR A 155 -26.52 -11.00 0.42
CA TYR A 155 -25.39 -11.88 0.14
C TYR A 155 -25.67 -13.23 0.76
N ARG A 156 -25.46 -14.30 0.00
CA ARG A 156 -25.62 -15.67 0.49
C ARG A 156 -24.62 -16.59 -0.16
N PHE A 157 -23.70 -17.15 0.64
CA PHE A 157 -22.66 -18.05 0.16
C PHE A 157 -22.20 -19.00 1.25
N LYS A 158 -21.59 -20.12 0.83
CA LYS A 158 -20.95 -21.06 1.72
C LYS A 158 -19.54 -20.54 2.05
N VAL A 159 -19.15 -20.64 3.32
CA VAL A 159 -17.82 -20.28 3.81
C VAL A 159 -16.90 -21.48 3.64
N GLU A 160 -15.91 -21.40 2.74
CA GLU A 160 -15.06 -22.53 2.37
C GLU A 160 -13.64 -22.45 2.92
N GLN A 161 -13.37 -21.51 3.82
CA GLN A 161 -12.06 -21.22 4.36
C GLN A 161 -12.17 -20.75 5.81
N SER A 162 -11.03 -20.79 6.54
CA SER A 162 -10.91 -20.26 7.91
C SER A 162 -9.80 -19.21 7.97
N GLY A 163 -9.78 -18.41 9.04
CA GLY A 163 -8.72 -17.40 9.26
C GLY A 163 -9.25 -16.00 9.53
N THR A 164 -8.36 -15.02 9.38
CA THR A 164 -8.62 -13.60 9.59
C THR A 164 -8.74 -12.90 8.25
N TYR A 165 -9.87 -12.25 8.03
CA TYR A 165 -10.23 -11.50 6.81
C TYR A 165 -10.90 -10.20 7.21
N TRP A 166 -11.42 -9.46 6.22
CA TRP A 166 -12.15 -8.23 6.47
C TRP A 166 -13.16 -7.95 5.36
N TYR A 167 -13.99 -6.95 5.53
CA TYR A 167 -14.92 -6.47 4.52
C TYR A 167 -14.90 -4.96 4.43
N HIS A 168 -15.16 -4.43 3.24
CA HIS A 168 -15.18 -2.99 3.00
C HIS A 168 -16.07 -2.63 1.81
N SER A 169 -16.33 -1.33 1.62
CA SER A 169 -17.06 -0.86 0.43
C SER A 169 -16.17 -0.84 -0.80
N HIS A 170 -16.75 -1.20 -1.93
CA HIS A 170 -16.19 -0.96 -3.28
C HIS A 170 -16.97 0.14 -4.03
N SER A 171 -17.65 1.04 -3.30
CA SER A 171 -18.44 2.13 -3.88
C SER A 171 -17.82 3.48 -3.56
N GLY A 172 -17.32 4.19 -4.57
CA GLY A 172 -16.70 5.50 -4.41
C GLY A 172 -15.61 5.52 -3.34
N MET A 173 -15.62 6.53 -2.47
CA MET A 173 -14.64 6.68 -1.39
C MET A 173 -15.15 6.19 -0.02
N GLN A 174 -16.15 5.28 0.00
CA GLN A 174 -16.81 4.87 1.24
C GLN A 174 -15.90 4.06 2.17
N GLU A 175 -14.88 3.38 1.64
CA GLU A 175 -13.84 2.75 2.45
C GLU A 175 -13.09 3.79 3.29
N ALA A 176 -12.60 4.86 2.69
CA ALA A 176 -11.91 5.96 3.40
C ALA A 176 -12.83 6.71 4.38
N THR A 177 -14.14 6.69 4.18
CA THR A 177 -15.10 7.34 5.08
C THR A 177 -15.67 6.43 6.16
N GLY A 178 -15.25 5.11 6.19
CA GLY A 178 -15.48 4.26 7.35
C GLY A 178 -16.22 2.95 7.12
N VAL A 179 -16.53 2.56 5.86
CA VAL A 179 -17.18 1.27 5.58
C VAL A 179 -16.13 0.16 5.48
N TYR A 180 -15.67 -0.31 6.62
CA TYR A 180 -14.77 -1.45 6.78
C TYR A 180 -14.95 -2.13 8.14
N GLY A 181 -14.77 -3.45 8.19
CA GLY A 181 -14.88 -4.25 9.40
C GLY A 181 -14.22 -5.62 9.28
N ALA A 182 -13.93 -6.24 10.40
CA ALA A 182 -13.22 -7.52 10.47
C ALA A 182 -14.13 -8.73 10.20
N ILE A 183 -13.55 -9.79 9.64
CA ILE A 183 -14.16 -11.12 9.53
C ILE A 183 -13.23 -12.13 10.18
N ILE A 184 -13.75 -12.91 11.12
CA ILE A 184 -13.04 -14.03 11.73
C ILE A 184 -13.81 -15.30 11.38
N ILE A 185 -13.13 -16.24 10.73
CA ILE A 185 -13.72 -17.52 10.35
C ILE A 185 -13.07 -18.62 11.17
N GLU A 186 -13.88 -19.21 12.05
CA GLU A 186 -13.44 -20.35 12.86
C GLU A 186 -13.28 -21.59 11.96
N PRO A 187 -12.21 -22.36 12.07
CA PRO A 187 -12.03 -23.56 11.27
C PRO A 187 -13.08 -24.63 11.63
N ALA A 188 -13.44 -25.45 10.64
CA ALA A 188 -14.37 -26.58 10.83
C ALA A 188 -13.83 -27.61 11.84
N GLN A 189 -12.51 -27.75 11.88
CA GLN A 189 -11.78 -28.59 12.81
C GLN A 189 -11.15 -27.75 13.93
N THR A 190 -10.52 -28.42 14.90
CA THR A 190 -9.79 -27.73 15.97
C THR A 190 -8.68 -26.87 15.38
N ASP A 191 -8.66 -25.58 15.75
CA ASP A 191 -7.61 -24.64 15.32
C ASP A 191 -6.24 -25.14 15.82
N PRO A 192 -5.28 -25.38 14.90
CA PRO A 192 -3.93 -25.78 15.32
C PRO A 192 -3.20 -24.66 16.06
N ILE A 193 -3.59 -23.41 15.86
CA ILE A 193 -3.01 -22.24 16.51
C ILE A 193 -3.71 -22.02 17.85
N ARG A 194 -3.09 -22.54 18.92
CA ARG A 194 -3.65 -22.39 20.27
C ARG A 194 -3.24 -21.05 20.87
N ALA A 195 -4.22 -20.37 21.45
CA ALA A 195 -4.05 -19.16 22.24
C ALA A 195 -5.03 -19.17 23.42
N ASP A 196 -4.64 -18.56 24.54
CA ASP A 196 -5.49 -18.41 25.71
C ASP A 196 -6.45 -17.24 25.55
N ARG A 197 -6.09 -16.31 24.68
CA ARG A 197 -6.81 -15.06 24.39
C ARG A 197 -6.55 -14.60 22.97
N GLU A 198 -7.52 -13.86 22.40
CA GLU A 198 -7.33 -13.21 21.11
C GLU A 198 -7.84 -11.77 21.13
N HIS A 199 -7.23 -10.94 20.29
CA HIS A 199 -7.68 -9.58 19.99
C HIS A 199 -7.61 -9.34 18.49
N VAL A 200 -8.69 -8.79 17.92
CA VAL A 200 -8.68 -8.22 16.57
C VAL A 200 -8.13 -6.80 16.67
N ILE A 201 -7.14 -6.50 15.84
CA ILE A 201 -6.50 -5.18 15.74
C ILE A 201 -6.63 -4.70 14.30
N GLN A 202 -7.67 -3.93 14.04
CA GLN A 202 -7.89 -3.31 12.74
C GLN A 202 -7.28 -1.91 12.72
N LEU A 203 -6.26 -1.72 11.89
CA LEU A 203 -5.66 -0.42 11.60
C LEU A 203 -6.40 0.24 10.45
N SER A 204 -6.52 1.55 10.53
CA SER A 204 -7.16 2.37 9.49
C SER A 204 -6.61 3.80 9.52
N ASP A 205 -6.94 4.56 8.50
CA ASP A 205 -6.65 5.98 8.41
C ASP A 205 -7.95 6.78 8.23
N TRP A 206 -7.95 8.01 8.72
CA TRP A 206 -9.07 8.92 8.66
C TRP A 206 -8.63 10.30 8.20
N THR A 207 -9.41 10.95 7.38
CA THR A 207 -9.23 12.36 7.07
C THR A 207 -10.52 13.16 7.34
N ASP A 208 -10.37 14.36 7.91
CA ASP A 208 -11.48 15.32 8.04
C ASP A 208 -11.82 16.02 6.72
N GLU A 209 -10.96 15.89 5.72
CA GLU A 209 -11.18 16.40 4.38
C GLU A 209 -12.01 15.40 3.56
N ASP A 210 -12.89 15.90 2.70
CA ASP A 210 -13.60 15.07 1.73
C ASP A 210 -12.59 14.33 0.83
N PRO A 211 -12.61 12.98 0.77
CA PRO A 211 -11.65 12.20 -0.04
C PRO A 211 -11.62 12.59 -1.52
N MET A 212 -12.76 13.03 -2.09
CA MET A 212 -12.80 13.53 -3.47
C MET A 212 -12.06 14.85 -3.63
N ARG A 213 -12.02 15.69 -2.59
CA ARG A 213 -11.18 16.90 -2.58
C ARG A 213 -9.71 16.58 -2.41
N VAL A 214 -9.40 15.57 -1.58
CA VAL A 214 -8.03 15.05 -1.46
C VAL A 214 -7.53 14.61 -2.83
N LEU A 215 -8.28 13.76 -3.51
CA LEU A 215 -7.96 13.30 -4.86
C LEU A 215 -7.82 14.46 -5.87
N ALA A 216 -8.74 15.44 -5.83
CA ALA A 216 -8.66 16.60 -6.71
C ALA A 216 -7.37 17.41 -6.52
N LYS A 217 -6.86 17.53 -5.30
CA LYS A 217 -5.58 18.20 -5.01
C LYS A 217 -4.39 17.41 -5.53
N LEU A 218 -4.37 16.09 -5.32
CA LEU A 218 -3.32 15.21 -5.86
C LEU A 218 -3.30 15.24 -7.39
N LYS A 219 -4.45 15.32 -8.04
CA LYS A 219 -4.54 15.49 -9.52
C LYS A 219 -4.03 16.86 -10.01
N MET A 220 -4.01 17.86 -9.16
CA MET A 220 -3.41 19.16 -9.48
C MET A 220 -1.92 19.18 -9.18
N GLN A 221 -1.49 18.48 -8.15
CA GLN A 221 -0.12 18.40 -7.69
C GLN A 221 0.06 17.07 -6.93
N GLY A 222 0.74 16.09 -7.52
CA GLY A 222 0.85 14.73 -6.97
C GLY A 222 1.48 14.67 -5.58
N ASP A 223 2.45 15.55 -5.30
CA ASP A 223 3.13 15.67 -4.02
C ASP A 223 2.48 16.69 -3.05
N TYR A 224 1.21 17.07 -3.27
CA TYR A 224 0.51 18.12 -2.48
C TYR A 224 0.55 17.86 -0.97
N TYR A 225 0.48 16.61 -0.54
CA TYR A 225 0.49 16.22 0.88
C TYR A 225 1.85 15.71 1.37
N ASN A 226 2.88 15.75 0.51
CA ASN A 226 4.25 15.43 0.89
C ASN A 226 4.91 16.63 1.58
N TYR A 227 4.84 16.67 2.91
CA TYR A 227 5.45 17.73 3.72
C TYR A 227 6.91 17.46 4.09
N ASN A 228 7.46 16.31 3.71
CA ASN A 228 8.85 15.94 3.91
C ASN A 228 9.74 16.30 2.69
N GLN A 229 9.30 17.23 1.85
CA GLN A 229 10.07 17.65 0.68
C GLN A 229 11.44 18.16 1.06
N PRO A 230 12.50 17.84 0.29
CA PRO A 230 13.85 18.29 0.54
C PRO A 230 13.94 19.83 0.58
N THR A 231 14.47 20.36 1.66
CA THR A 231 14.58 21.82 1.89
C THR A 231 15.90 22.38 1.38
N VAL A 232 16.01 23.71 1.37
CA VAL A 232 17.28 24.41 1.11
C VAL A 232 18.34 24.06 2.16
N VAL A 233 17.93 23.78 3.41
CA VAL A 233 18.85 23.36 4.48
C VAL A 233 19.43 21.99 4.15
N ASP A 234 18.59 21.04 3.72
CA ASP A 234 19.03 19.71 3.30
C ASP A 234 20.01 19.78 2.12
N PHE A 235 19.79 20.74 1.18
CA PHE A 235 20.73 20.97 0.10
C PHE A 235 22.13 21.34 0.60
N PHE A 236 22.22 22.26 1.56
CA PHE A 236 23.51 22.66 2.11
C PHE A 236 24.16 21.57 2.95
N GLN A 237 23.36 20.75 3.64
CA GLN A 237 23.85 19.56 4.36
C GLN A 237 24.43 18.54 3.39
N ASP A 238 23.69 18.18 2.34
CA ASP A 238 24.15 17.26 1.29
C ASP A 238 25.42 17.81 0.61
N ALA A 239 25.43 19.09 0.24
CA ALA A 239 26.60 19.72 -0.37
C ALA A 239 27.84 19.72 0.53
N SER A 240 27.64 19.81 1.85
CA SER A 240 28.73 19.70 2.85
C SER A 240 29.25 18.27 3.01
N GLN A 241 28.36 17.27 2.90
CA GLN A 241 28.71 15.86 3.12
C GLN A 241 29.20 15.16 1.85
N GLU A 242 28.52 15.38 0.73
CA GLU A 242 28.71 14.65 -0.54
C GLU A 242 29.41 15.52 -1.61
N GLY A 243 29.58 16.82 -1.37
CA GLY A 243 30.10 17.80 -2.33
C GLY A 243 29.00 18.46 -3.17
N LEU A 244 29.25 19.73 -3.53
CA LEU A 244 28.27 20.59 -4.22
C LEU A 244 27.77 20.00 -5.55
N LYS A 245 28.67 19.41 -6.34
CA LYS A 245 28.32 18.81 -7.64
C LYS A 245 27.37 17.65 -7.46
N THR A 246 27.66 16.73 -6.54
CA THR A 246 26.83 15.55 -6.24
C THR A 246 25.44 15.96 -5.76
N ALA A 247 25.37 16.94 -4.85
CA ALA A 247 24.10 17.46 -4.35
C ALA A 247 23.23 18.12 -5.43
N ILE A 248 23.85 18.79 -6.41
CA ILE A 248 23.15 19.35 -7.59
C ILE A 248 22.68 18.22 -8.52
N ASP A 249 23.57 17.30 -8.89
CA ASP A 249 23.27 16.22 -9.84
C ASP A 249 22.14 15.32 -9.31
N LYS A 250 22.15 15.00 -8.01
CA LYS A 250 21.10 14.24 -7.33
C LYS A 250 19.73 14.92 -7.47
N ARG A 251 19.63 16.21 -7.15
CA ARG A 251 18.35 16.94 -7.27
C ARG A 251 17.89 17.11 -8.72
N LYS A 252 18.84 17.36 -9.62
CA LYS A 252 18.54 17.46 -11.05
C LYS A 252 17.92 16.15 -11.57
N MET A 253 18.49 15.01 -11.20
CA MET A 253 18.00 13.68 -11.58
C MET A 253 16.57 13.44 -11.11
N TRP A 254 16.24 13.68 -9.83
CA TRP A 254 14.88 13.53 -9.31
C TRP A 254 13.89 14.48 -10.01
N ASN A 255 14.30 15.73 -10.28
CA ASN A 255 13.48 16.67 -11.03
C ASN A 255 13.25 16.24 -12.48
N GLU A 256 14.24 15.64 -13.15
CA GLU A 256 14.11 15.11 -14.52
C GLU A 256 13.14 13.93 -14.56
N MET A 257 13.11 13.10 -13.51
CA MET A 257 12.13 12.03 -13.35
C MET A 257 10.74 12.53 -12.92
N ARG A 258 10.62 13.81 -12.52
CA ARG A 258 9.36 14.37 -11.97
C ARG A 258 8.85 13.65 -10.73
N MET A 259 9.77 13.22 -9.88
CA MET A 259 9.52 12.44 -8.67
C MET A 259 10.17 13.09 -7.46
N SER A 260 9.66 12.82 -6.26
CA SER A 260 10.26 13.21 -5.00
C SER A 260 10.73 11.97 -4.23
N PRO A 261 12.01 11.90 -3.79
CA PRO A 261 12.52 10.73 -3.06
C PRO A 261 11.86 10.51 -1.70
N THR A 262 11.08 11.49 -1.23
CA THR A 262 10.40 11.46 0.06
C THR A 262 8.91 11.16 -0.05
N ASP A 263 8.37 11.03 -1.27
CA ASP A 263 6.96 10.76 -1.52
C ASP A 263 6.70 9.26 -1.55
N LEU A 264 6.54 8.69 -0.35
CA LEU A 264 6.39 7.24 -0.17
C LEU A 264 4.93 6.80 -0.01
N ALA A 265 4.00 7.73 0.21
CA ALA A 265 2.67 7.39 0.72
C ALA A 265 1.54 8.33 0.27
N ASP A 266 1.72 9.19 -0.75
CA ASP A 266 0.74 10.19 -1.25
C ASP A 266 0.17 11.11 -0.15
N LEU A 267 -0.25 10.53 0.97
CA LEU A 267 -0.88 11.21 2.10
C LEU A 267 -0.03 11.03 3.36
N SER A 268 -0.02 12.04 4.23
CA SER A 268 0.75 12.07 5.46
C SER A 268 -0.11 12.43 6.68
N ALA A 269 0.46 12.36 7.88
CA ALA A 269 -0.22 12.76 9.13
C ALA A 269 -0.69 14.22 9.17
N ASN A 270 -0.34 15.03 8.18
CA ASN A 270 -0.87 16.39 8.08
C ASN A 270 -2.34 16.42 7.65
N VAL A 271 -2.80 15.36 6.97
CA VAL A 271 -4.19 15.18 6.55
C VAL A 271 -4.81 13.92 7.13
N LEU A 272 -4.00 12.94 7.55
CA LEU A 272 -4.47 11.67 8.10
C LEU A 272 -4.37 11.63 9.62
N THR A 273 -5.37 11.01 10.24
CA THR A 273 -5.34 10.50 11.61
C THR A 273 -5.33 8.98 11.57
N TYR A 274 -4.30 8.37 12.13
CA TYR A 274 -4.14 6.92 12.15
C TYR A 274 -4.92 6.32 13.32
N LEU A 275 -5.70 5.29 13.05
CA LEU A 275 -6.61 4.69 14.02
C LEU A 275 -6.27 3.22 14.28
N MET A 276 -6.44 2.80 15.53
CA MET A 276 -6.42 1.40 15.95
C MET A 276 -7.78 1.05 16.55
N ASN A 277 -8.54 0.16 15.90
CA ASN A 277 -9.91 -0.18 16.27
C ASN A 277 -10.79 1.08 16.47
N GLY A 278 -10.71 2.05 15.54
CA GLY A 278 -11.45 3.30 15.60
C GLY A 278 -11.01 4.27 16.70
N THR A 279 -9.88 4.00 17.34
CA THR A 279 -9.35 4.82 18.44
C THR A 279 -8.09 5.55 17.99
N THR A 280 -8.04 6.86 18.27
CA THR A 280 -6.86 7.70 17.98
C THR A 280 -5.68 7.33 18.89
N PRO A 281 -4.44 7.73 18.55
CA PRO A 281 -3.29 7.52 19.44
C PRO A 281 -3.48 8.10 20.84
N ALA A 282 -4.18 9.22 20.97
CA ALA A 282 -4.49 9.82 22.27
C ALA A 282 -5.53 8.99 23.07
N GLY A 283 -6.48 8.36 22.37
CA GLY A 283 -7.50 7.51 22.97
C GLY A 283 -6.96 6.17 23.47
N ASN A 284 -5.87 5.68 22.89
CA ASN A 284 -5.13 4.52 23.36
C ASN A 284 -5.98 3.26 23.54
N TRP A 285 -6.33 2.58 22.43
CA TRP A 285 -7.00 1.28 22.51
C TRP A 285 -6.32 0.33 23.49
N THR A 286 -7.09 -0.47 24.24
CA THR A 286 -6.55 -1.37 25.26
C THR A 286 -7.03 -2.81 25.04
N GLY A 287 -6.08 -3.73 24.84
CA GLY A 287 -6.27 -5.17 24.86
C GLY A 287 -5.85 -5.75 26.23
N LEU A 288 -6.75 -6.48 26.90
CA LEU A 288 -6.46 -7.06 28.21
C LEU A 288 -5.84 -8.45 28.09
N PHE A 289 -4.87 -8.76 28.94
CA PHE A 289 -4.26 -10.08 29.07
C PHE A 289 -3.95 -10.41 30.53
N ARG A 290 -3.58 -11.66 30.81
CA ARG A 290 -2.96 -12.08 32.06
C ARG A 290 -1.50 -12.45 31.82
N PRO A 291 -0.56 -12.12 32.73
CA PRO A 291 0.85 -12.46 32.55
C PRO A 291 1.03 -13.95 32.28
N GLY A 292 1.78 -14.28 31.22
CA GLY A 292 2.03 -15.64 30.78
C GLY A 292 0.95 -16.27 29.89
N GLU A 293 -0.17 -15.59 29.63
CA GLU A 293 -1.11 -16.02 28.58
C GLU A 293 -0.44 -15.93 27.20
N ARG A 294 -0.76 -16.90 26.36
CA ARG A 294 -0.47 -16.86 24.93
C ARG A 294 -1.58 -16.09 24.24
N VAL A 295 -1.26 -14.89 23.76
CA VAL A 295 -2.24 -13.97 23.15
C VAL A 295 -2.09 -13.96 21.63
N ARG A 296 -3.18 -14.24 20.91
CA ARG A 296 -3.25 -14.09 19.44
C ARG A 296 -3.74 -12.69 19.11
N LEU A 297 -2.94 -11.96 18.35
CA LEU A 297 -3.27 -10.66 17.81
C LEU A 297 -3.55 -10.82 16.31
N ARG A 298 -4.79 -10.51 15.91
CA ARG A 298 -5.25 -10.61 14.53
C ARG A 298 -5.20 -9.23 13.89
N PHE A 299 -4.10 -8.91 13.24
CA PHE A 299 -3.89 -7.64 12.57
C PHE A 299 -4.55 -7.60 11.20
N ILE A 300 -5.29 -6.54 10.94
CA ILE A 300 -5.95 -6.24 9.67
C ILE A 300 -5.56 -4.81 9.29
N ASN A 301 -5.01 -4.62 8.10
CA ASN A 301 -4.82 -3.29 7.55
C ASN A 301 -6.03 -2.92 6.68
N GLY A 302 -6.99 -2.25 7.28
CA GLY A 302 -8.16 -1.69 6.62
C GLY A 302 -8.03 -0.17 6.36
N ALA A 303 -6.79 0.33 6.21
CA ALA A 303 -6.55 1.70 5.79
C ALA A 303 -6.79 1.86 4.29
N ALA A 304 -7.28 3.02 3.88
CA ALA A 304 -7.48 3.32 2.47
C ALA A 304 -6.15 3.57 1.71
N ASN A 305 -5.13 4.12 2.42
CA ASN A 305 -3.86 4.48 1.77
C ASN A 305 -2.60 4.18 2.58
N THR A 306 -2.70 3.79 3.86
CA THR A 306 -1.54 3.74 4.75
C THR A 306 -0.93 2.35 4.87
N PHE A 307 0.35 2.21 4.52
CA PHE A 307 1.20 1.11 4.97
C PHE A 307 1.61 1.33 6.42
N TYR A 308 1.55 0.28 7.24
CA TYR A 308 1.99 0.33 8.63
C TYR A 308 3.17 -0.60 8.89
N ASP A 309 4.12 -0.11 9.71
CA ASP A 309 5.17 -0.91 10.31
C ASP A 309 4.81 -1.16 11.77
N VAL A 310 4.58 -2.43 12.12
CA VAL A 310 4.03 -2.84 13.42
C VAL A 310 5.10 -3.50 14.27
N ARG A 311 5.26 -3.00 15.50
CA ARG A 311 6.09 -3.61 16.54
C ARG A 311 5.47 -3.47 17.92
N ILE A 312 5.87 -4.31 18.83
CA ILE A 312 5.51 -4.25 20.25
C ILE A 312 6.81 -4.28 21.06
N PRO A 313 7.36 -3.12 21.43
CA PRO A 313 8.63 -3.07 22.17
C PRO A 313 8.60 -3.96 23.42
N GLY A 314 9.64 -4.79 23.57
CA GLY A 314 9.74 -5.75 24.65
C GLY A 314 9.10 -7.11 24.39
N LEU A 315 8.39 -7.29 23.25
CA LEU A 315 7.84 -8.58 22.82
C LEU A 315 8.36 -8.99 21.45
N LYS A 316 8.53 -10.29 21.26
CA LYS A 316 8.69 -10.90 19.94
C LYS A 316 7.31 -11.27 19.39
N LEU A 317 7.17 -11.13 18.09
CA LEU A 317 5.96 -11.42 17.34
C LEU A 317 6.17 -12.73 16.59
N THR A 318 5.43 -13.80 16.94
CA THR A 318 5.47 -15.04 16.17
C THR A 318 4.32 -15.04 15.18
N VAL A 319 4.61 -14.78 13.92
CA VAL A 319 3.64 -14.80 12.81
C VAL A 319 3.23 -16.23 12.55
N VAL A 320 1.93 -16.49 12.52
CA VAL A 320 1.32 -17.84 12.37
C VAL A 320 0.29 -17.92 11.24
N GLN A 321 -0.24 -16.78 10.81
CA GLN A 321 -1.08 -16.67 9.61
C GLN A 321 -0.72 -15.41 8.82
N ALA A 322 -0.84 -15.50 7.51
CA ALA A 322 -0.76 -14.40 6.56
C ALA A 322 -1.95 -14.51 5.60
N ASP A 323 -2.72 -13.44 5.43
CA ASP A 323 -3.94 -13.41 4.61
C ASP A 323 -4.91 -14.57 4.92
N GLY A 324 -5.12 -14.82 6.20
CA GLY A 324 -6.03 -15.87 6.69
C GLY A 324 -5.50 -17.31 6.56
N VAL A 325 -4.33 -17.53 5.94
CA VAL A 325 -3.75 -18.86 5.71
C VAL A 325 -2.62 -19.12 6.72
N ASN A 326 -2.60 -20.34 7.28
CA ASN A 326 -1.53 -20.73 8.20
C ASN A 326 -0.17 -20.76 7.51
N VAL A 327 0.82 -20.16 8.16
CA VAL A 327 2.23 -20.20 7.74
C VAL A 327 3.07 -20.92 8.77
N GLU A 328 4.24 -21.42 8.35
CA GLU A 328 5.24 -21.91 9.29
C GLU A 328 5.59 -20.78 10.26
N PRO A 329 5.54 -21.05 11.59
CA PRO A 329 5.72 -19.99 12.57
C PRO A 329 7.09 -19.30 12.45
N ILE A 330 7.09 -17.98 12.27
CA ILE A 330 8.29 -17.16 12.19
C ILE A 330 8.29 -16.06 13.23
N THR A 331 9.37 -15.95 14.00
CA THR A 331 9.49 -14.95 15.08
C THR A 331 10.29 -13.76 14.60
N VAL A 332 9.68 -12.57 14.70
CA VAL A 332 10.24 -11.29 14.25
C VAL A 332 10.08 -10.22 15.34
N ASP A 333 10.72 -9.08 15.14
CA ASP A 333 10.55 -7.88 15.96
C ASP A 333 9.49 -6.93 15.39
N GLU A 334 9.36 -6.93 14.07
CA GLU A 334 8.56 -5.98 13.33
C GLU A 334 8.08 -6.58 12.00
N PHE A 335 6.94 -6.13 11.53
CA PHE A 335 6.48 -6.43 10.17
C PHE A 335 5.83 -5.20 9.55
N ARG A 336 6.01 -5.04 8.23
CA ARG A 336 5.26 -4.10 7.40
C ARG A 336 4.07 -4.81 6.78
N PHE A 337 2.91 -4.15 6.70
CA PHE A 337 1.81 -4.61 5.88
C PHE A 337 1.02 -3.46 5.26
N GLY A 338 0.64 -3.67 4.02
CA GLY A 338 -0.14 -2.72 3.22
C GLY A 338 -1.64 -2.88 3.39
N PRO A 339 -2.42 -1.91 2.90
CA PRO A 339 -3.86 -2.04 2.81
C PRO A 339 -4.28 -3.37 2.17
N GLY A 340 -5.26 -4.03 2.78
CA GLY A 340 -5.76 -5.32 2.33
C GLY A 340 -5.08 -6.54 2.96
N GLU A 341 -3.88 -6.44 3.49
CA GLU A 341 -3.16 -7.58 4.09
C GLU A 341 -3.65 -7.86 5.52
N THR A 342 -3.51 -9.13 5.93
CA THR A 342 -3.75 -9.55 7.33
C THR A 342 -2.62 -10.42 7.85
N TYR A 343 -2.29 -10.26 9.15
CA TYR A 343 -1.33 -11.11 9.86
C TYR A 343 -1.86 -11.49 11.23
N ASP A 344 -1.81 -12.77 11.56
CA ASP A 344 -2.03 -13.23 12.93
C ASP A 344 -0.69 -13.53 13.59
N VAL A 345 -0.48 -12.94 14.75
CA VAL A 345 0.74 -13.15 15.53
C VAL A 345 0.44 -13.62 16.94
N LEU A 346 1.32 -14.45 17.49
CA LEU A 346 1.29 -14.87 18.86
C LEU A 346 2.34 -14.08 19.66
N VAL A 347 1.92 -13.62 20.85
CA VAL A 347 2.79 -12.98 21.85
C VAL A 347 2.57 -13.59 23.23
N GLU A 348 3.58 -13.55 24.09
CA GLU A 348 3.53 -14.03 25.48
C GLU A 348 3.95 -12.90 26.43
N PRO A 349 3.04 -11.94 26.71
CA PRO A 349 3.34 -10.80 27.55
C PRO A 349 3.49 -11.23 29.03
N LYS A 350 4.50 -10.68 29.71
CA LYS A 350 4.84 -11.00 31.11
C LYS A 350 4.75 -9.81 32.04
N ASP A 351 5.08 -8.61 31.53
CA ASP A 351 5.01 -7.36 32.29
C ASP A 351 3.60 -6.77 32.24
N ASP A 352 3.32 -5.77 33.05
CA ASP A 352 1.98 -5.19 33.19
C ASP A 352 1.45 -4.50 31.92
N THR A 353 2.34 -3.97 31.06
CA THR A 353 1.94 -3.18 29.90
C THR A 353 2.94 -3.25 28.74
N TYR A 354 2.40 -3.23 27.51
CA TYR A 354 3.18 -3.10 26.27
C TYR A 354 2.46 -2.20 25.30
N THR A 355 3.18 -1.37 24.56
CA THR A 355 2.62 -0.56 23.48
C THR A 355 2.55 -1.38 22.20
N VAL A 356 1.36 -1.58 21.65
CA VAL A 356 1.18 -1.98 20.26
C VAL A 356 1.37 -0.71 19.42
N PHE A 357 2.43 -0.67 18.64
CA PHE A 357 2.83 0.52 17.90
C PHE A 357 2.84 0.24 16.39
N ALA A 358 2.09 1.02 15.64
CA ALA A 358 1.96 0.92 14.19
C ALA A 358 2.27 2.28 13.56
N GLN A 359 3.51 2.48 13.13
CA GLN A 359 3.94 3.73 12.46
C GLN A 359 3.64 3.69 10.97
N ALA A 360 3.28 4.82 10.38
CA ALA A 360 3.12 4.95 8.95
C ALA A 360 4.49 4.80 8.24
N MET A 361 4.48 4.25 7.02
CA MET A 361 5.68 3.99 6.23
C MET A 361 6.50 5.27 5.97
N ASP A 362 5.83 6.40 5.79
CA ASP A 362 6.44 7.73 5.58
C ASP A 362 6.99 8.38 6.85
N ARG A 363 6.82 7.75 8.01
CA ARG A 363 7.28 8.23 9.33
C ARG A 363 6.65 9.54 9.79
N THR A 364 5.50 9.94 9.25
CA THR A 364 4.82 11.18 9.65
C THR A 364 3.90 11.01 10.87
N GLY A 365 3.49 9.78 11.18
CA GLY A 365 2.63 9.50 12.33
C GLY A 365 2.46 8.02 12.63
N TYR A 366 1.54 7.69 13.54
CA TYR A 366 1.32 6.33 14.01
C TYR A 366 -0.08 6.11 14.58
N ALA A 367 -0.56 4.87 14.54
CA ALA A 367 -1.61 4.35 15.42
C ALA A 367 -0.98 3.64 16.61
N ARG A 368 -1.66 3.61 17.76
CA ARG A 368 -1.20 2.86 18.93
C ARG A 368 -2.33 2.31 19.78
N GLY A 369 -1.98 1.27 20.54
CA GLY A 369 -2.79 0.74 21.63
C GLY A 369 -1.88 0.22 22.75
N THR A 370 -2.48 -0.26 23.83
CA THR A 370 -1.78 -0.87 24.95
C THR A 370 -2.30 -2.29 25.18
N LEU A 371 -1.42 -3.27 25.22
CA LEU A 371 -1.70 -4.54 25.88
C LEU A 371 -1.48 -4.33 27.37
N ALA A 372 -2.45 -4.67 28.22
CA ALA A 372 -2.41 -4.36 29.65
C ALA A 372 -3.04 -5.47 30.50
N THR A 373 -2.55 -5.64 31.73
CA THR A 373 -3.13 -6.58 32.70
C THR A 373 -4.46 -6.07 33.29
N ARG A 374 -4.71 -4.76 33.20
CA ARG A 374 -5.96 -4.12 33.63
C ARG A 374 -6.22 -2.83 32.84
N ALA A 375 -7.47 -2.44 32.76
CA ALA A 375 -7.88 -1.20 32.11
C ALA A 375 -7.24 0.04 32.78
N GLY A 376 -7.00 1.09 31.98
CA GLY A 376 -6.44 2.36 32.44
C GLY A 376 -4.91 2.40 32.55
N LEU A 377 -4.23 1.28 32.33
CA LEU A 377 -2.78 1.29 32.20
C LEU A 377 -2.35 1.75 30.80
N SER A 378 -1.15 2.34 30.72
CA SER A 378 -0.53 2.77 29.47
C SER A 378 0.97 2.50 29.52
N ALA A 379 1.53 2.06 28.41
CA ALA A 379 2.97 1.89 28.25
C ALA A 379 3.60 3.10 27.54
N ALA A 380 4.93 3.22 27.63
CA ALA A 380 5.68 4.27 26.93
C ALA A 380 5.51 4.12 25.41
N VAL A 381 5.25 5.23 24.73
CA VAL A 381 5.12 5.26 23.27
C VAL A 381 6.51 5.37 22.66
N PRO A 382 6.91 4.46 21.75
CA PRO A 382 8.17 4.59 21.03
C PRO A 382 8.22 5.89 20.22
N GLN A 383 9.43 6.38 19.99
CA GLN A 383 9.62 7.40 18.96
C GLN A 383 9.37 6.78 17.58
N VAL A 384 8.81 7.58 16.68
CA VAL A 384 8.74 7.25 15.25
C VAL A 384 10.17 7.16 14.73
N ASP A 385 10.44 6.17 13.90
CA ASP A 385 11.76 5.99 13.29
C ASP A 385 12.10 7.18 12.37
N GLN A 386 13.38 7.39 12.08
CA GLN A 386 13.79 8.43 11.14
C GLN A 386 13.30 8.08 9.73
N PRO A 387 12.79 9.06 8.95
CA PRO A 387 12.43 8.82 7.57
C PRO A 387 13.69 8.49 6.74
N GLU A 388 13.57 7.50 5.88
CA GLU A 388 14.58 7.16 4.88
C GLU A 388 14.06 7.62 3.52
N TRP A 389 14.93 8.18 2.69
CA TRP A 389 14.59 8.64 1.35
C TRP A 389 14.90 7.56 0.32
N LEU A 390 14.07 7.45 -0.71
CA LEU A 390 14.35 6.56 -1.82
C LEU A 390 15.71 6.87 -2.45
N ALA A 391 16.50 5.83 -2.61
CA ALA A 391 17.76 5.90 -3.36
C ALA A 391 17.54 5.43 -4.81
N MET A 392 18.45 5.81 -5.71
CA MET A 392 18.42 5.29 -7.07
C MET A 392 18.49 3.75 -7.14
N ALA A 393 19.18 3.13 -6.17
CA ALA A 393 19.21 1.68 -6.06
C ALA A 393 17.83 1.05 -5.87
N ASP A 394 16.91 1.75 -5.20
CA ASP A 394 15.52 1.30 -5.02
C ASP A 394 14.73 1.37 -6.32
N MET A 395 15.11 2.28 -7.23
CA MET A 395 14.39 2.57 -8.47
C MET A 395 14.93 1.82 -9.70
N MET A 396 16.23 1.46 -9.69
CA MET A 396 16.91 0.86 -10.85
C MET A 396 16.99 -0.66 -10.82
N GLY A 397 16.39 -1.31 -9.83
CA GLY A 397 16.37 -2.77 -9.73
C GLY A 397 17.78 -3.37 -9.60
N ALA A 398 18.06 -4.43 -10.37
CA ALA A 398 19.33 -5.18 -10.28
C ALA A 398 20.56 -4.37 -10.72
N MET A 399 20.41 -3.31 -11.50
CA MET A 399 21.52 -2.40 -11.85
C MET A 399 22.02 -1.58 -10.65
N GLY A 400 21.19 -1.36 -9.64
CA GLY A 400 21.57 -0.67 -8.41
C GLY A 400 22.65 -1.38 -7.61
N GLY A 401 22.77 -2.70 -7.71
CA GLY A 401 23.81 -3.50 -7.02
C GLY A 401 25.24 -3.20 -7.49
N GLY A 402 25.42 -2.74 -8.73
CA GLY A 402 26.73 -2.32 -9.25
C GLY A 402 27.19 -0.95 -8.76
N MET A 403 26.27 -0.09 -8.34
CA MET A 403 26.55 1.24 -7.76
C MET A 403 26.59 1.25 -6.22
N ALA A 404 26.25 0.16 -5.55
CA ALA A 404 26.32 0.03 -4.09
C ALA A 404 27.75 0.15 -3.52
N GLY A 405 28.78 0.15 -4.38
CA GLY A 405 30.16 0.50 -4.03
C GLY A 405 30.40 1.99 -3.82
N MET A 406 29.43 2.86 -4.12
CA MET A 406 29.43 4.29 -3.80
C MET A 406 28.52 4.57 -2.59
N ASN A 407 28.86 3.97 -1.47
CA ASN A 407 28.11 4.12 -0.24
C ASN A 407 28.44 5.49 0.39
N HIS A 408 27.51 6.42 0.35
CA HIS A 408 27.62 7.71 1.03
C HIS A 408 27.18 7.57 2.49
N GLY A 409 28.20 7.32 3.33
CA GLY A 409 28.39 7.89 4.65
C GLY A 409 27.26 7.86 5.65
N GLY A 410 27.18 6.79 6.43
CA GLY A 410 26.69 6.84 7.80
C GLY A 410 27.89 6.63 8.73
N SER A 411 28.25 7.64 9.49
CA SER A 411 29.40 7.69 10.40
C SER A 411 29.26 6.67 11.53
N ALA A 412 30.22 5.75 11.62
CA ALA A 412 30.67 5.20 12.91
C ALA A 412 32.16 4.92 12.81
N GLN A 413 32.94 5.78 13.44
CA GLN A 413 34.37 5.58 13.68
C GLN A 413 34.60 4.36 14.55
N ALA A 414 35.27 3.34 13.97
CA ALA A 414 36.03 2.38 14.75
C ALA A 414 37.45 2.38 14.21
N ALA A 415 38.38 2.91 14.99
CA ALA A 415 39.80 2.92 14.72
C ALA A 415 40.35 1.49 14.71
N MET A 416 41.07 1.14 13.64
CA MET A 416 42.01 0.01 13.63
C MET A 416 43.44 0.52 13.48
N PRO A 417 44.42 0.05 14.26
CA PRO A 417 45.80 0.53 14.19
C PRO A 417 46.63 -0.26 13.19
N GLY A 418 47.39 0.47 12.37
CA GLY A 418 48.71 0.08 11.86
C GLY A 418 48.76 -0.83 10.69
N MET A 419 48.86 -0.26 9.46
CA MET A 419 49.68 -0.83 8.39
C MET A 419 50.44 0.28 7.64
N ASP A 420 51.74 0.09 7.65
CA ASP A 420 52.77 0.95 7.07
C ASP A 420 52.73 0.91 5.52
N HIS A 421 52.51 2.04 4.87
CA HIS A 421 52.61 2.20 3.43
C HIS A 421 53.83 3.03 3.06
N SER A 422 55.00 2.43 3.17
CA SER A 422 56.19 2.94 2.52
C SER A 422 56.58 2.01 1.36
N GLY A 423 56.40 2.50 0.13
CA GLY A 423 57.03 1.91 -1.07
C GLY A 423 56.08 1.68 -2.22
N MET A 424 55.94 2.69 -3.08
CA MET A 424 55.94 2.58 -4.54
C MET A 424 55.73 3.99 -5.15
N ALA A 425 56.85 4.64 -5.32
CA ALA A 425 56.95 5.77 -6.25
C ALA A 425 57.43 5.24 -7.61
N GLY A 426 56.75 5.64 -8.68
CA GLY A 426 57.30 5.59 -10.02
C GLY A 426 56.64 4.66 -10.99
N MET A 427 55.72 5.19 -11.82
CA MET A 427 55.72 4.91 -13.26
C MET A 427 54.88 5.98 -13.98
N SER A 428 55.58 6.63 -14.85
CA SER A 428 55.19 7.78 -15.67
C SER A 428 54.23 7.43 -16.79
N ALA A 429 53.46 8.44 -17.19
CA ALA A 429 52.57 8.48 -18.33
C ALA A 429 53.27 8.08 -19.65
N GLY A 430 52.61 7.16 -20.39
CA GLY A 430 52.94 6.85 -21.77
C GLY A 430 51.63 6.66 -22.55
N GLY A 431 51.40 7.55 -23.51
CA GLY A 431 50.21 7.62 -24.33
C GLY A 431 50.03 6.39 -25.24
N MET A 432 48.75 6.06 -25.50
CA MET A 432 48.38 5.25 -26.67
C MET A 432 47.26 5.95 -27.43
N ALA A 433 47.67 6.53 -28.55
CA ALA A 433 46.79 6.88 -29.66
C ALA A 433 46.69 5.65 -30.60
N GLY A 434 45.47 5.39 -31.08
CA GLY A 434 45.22 4.60 -32.30
C GLY A 434 44.92 3.14 -32.08
N MET A 435 43.63 2.75 -32.06
CA MET A 435 43.19 1.46 -32.58
C MET A 435 41.95 1.66 -33.45
N ASP A 436 42.16 1.27 -34.68
CA ASP A 436 41.32 1.28 -35.86
C ASP A 436 40.16 0.28 -35.72
N HIS A 437 38.95 0.69 -36.14
CA HIS A 437 37.79 -0.20 -36.25
C HIS A 437 37.88 -0.99 -37.58
N GLY A 438 38.54 -2.14 -37.55
CA GLY A 438 38.60 -3.09 -38.67
C GLY A 438 37.82 -4.37 -38.39
N SER A 439 36.70 -4.50 -39.09
CA SER A 439 35.99 -5.72 -39.49
C SER A 439 36.28 -7.05 -38.76
N MET A 440 35.27 -7.54 -38.04
CA MET A 440 35.08 -8.97 -37.79
C MET A 440 33.81 -9.46 -38.52
N ALA A 441 33.98 -9.76 -39.81
CA ALA A 441 33.10 -10.65 -40.55
C ALA A 441 33.77 -12.02 -40.56
N GLY A 442 33.12 -13.03 -39.97
CA GLY A 442 33.53 -14.43 -40.13
C GLY A 442 33.65 -15.24 -38.84
N MET A 443 32.52 -15.51 -38.15
CA MET A 443 32.41 -16.72 -37.36
C MET A 443 31.26 -17.58 -37.90
N ASN A 444 31.63 -18.70 -38.46
CA ASN A 444 30.75 -19.74 -38.99
C ASN A 444 29.90 -20.34 -37.85
N HIS A 445 28.58 -20.17 -37.89
CA HIS A 445 27.62 -20.93 -37.14
C HIS A 445 27.37 -22.32 -37.75
N ALA A 446 28.33 -23.22 -37.65
CA ALA A 446 28.14 -24.63 -37.97
C ALA A 446 28.66 -25.47 -36.79
N GLY A 447 27.78 -25.75 -35.82
CA GLY A 447 28.14 -26.61 -34.68
C GLY A 447 27.22 -26.60 -33.46
N MET A 448 25.99 -26.11 -33.55
CA MET A 448 25.00 -26.26 -32.49
C MET A 448 23.63 -26.68 -33.04
N ALA A 449 23.59 -27.73 -33.83
CA ALA A 449 22.36 -28.47 -34.12
C ALA A 449 22.32 -29.67 -33.17
N GLY A 450 21.57 -29.54 -32.06
CA GLY A 450 21.41 -30.64 -31.10
C GLY A 450 21.16 -30.27 -29.66
N MET A 451 20.72 -29.03 -29.34
CA MET A 451 20.09 -28.77 -28.05
C MET A 451 18.58 -28.76 -28.25
N ASP A 452 17.97 -29.81 -27.75
CA ASP A 452 16.51 -29.94 -27.67
C ASP A 452 15.98 -28.86 -26.73
N HIS A 453 15.41 -27.77 -27.28
CA HIS A 453 14.77 -26.69 -26.52
C HIS A 453 13.39 -27.07 -25.95
N SER A 454 13.03 -28.36 -26.06
CA SER A 454 11.75 -28.86 -25.50
C SER A 454 11.78 -29.17 -24.01
N ALA A 455 12.92 -28.99 -23.33
CA ALA A 455 13.08 -29.19 -21.89
C ALA A 455 13.47 -27.90 -21.13
N MET A 456 13.08 -26.73 -21.60
CA MET A 456 13.03 -25.57 -20.72
C MET A 456 11.88 -25.80 -19.74
N SER A 457 12.22 -26.05 -18.49
CA SER A 457 11.28 -26.33 -17.42
C SER A 457 10.22 -25.22 -17.40
N LYS A 458 8.95 -25.59 -17.58
CA LYS A 458 7.77 -24.71 -17.40
C LYS A 458 7.65 -24.21 -15.95
N ASP A 459 8.66 -24.46 -15.12
CA ASP A 459 8.65 -24.26 -13.68
C ASP A 459 9.24 -22.91 -13.24
N LYS A 460 9.88 -22.14 -14.13
CA LYS A 460 10.40 -20.80 -13.82
C LYS A 460 9.73 -19.72 -14.64
N ALA A 461 9.47 -18.57 -14.01
CA ALA A 461 9.01 -17.38 -14.71
C ALA A 461 10.06 -16.89 -15.74
N SER A 462 9.60 -16.36 -16.88
CA SER A 462 10.48 -15.74 -17.87
C SER A 462 11.35 -14.65 -17.24
N SER A 463 12.63 -14.62 -17.53
CA SER A 463 13.56 -13.57 -17.07
C SER A 463 13.58 -12.34 -17.99
N THR A 464 12.94 -12.41 -19.16
CA THR A 464 12.94 -11.33 -20.16
C THR A 464 11.81 -10.35 -19.85
N VAL A 465 12.14 -9.10 -19.61
CA VAL A 465 11.17 -8.00 -19.43
C VAL A 465 10.62 -7.58 -20.80
N ARG A 466 9.31 -7.37 -20.89
CA ARG A 466 8.62 -6.99 -22.13
C ARG A 466 7.76 -5.77 -21.91
N HIS A 467 8.27 -4.61 -22.28
CA HIS A 467 7.50 -3.36 -22.21
C HIS A 467 6.53 -3.21 -23.39
N ALA A 468 5.26 -2.97 -23.08
CA ALA A 468 4.24 -2.65 -24.08
C ALA A 468 4.50 -1.27 -24.71
N ARG A 469 4.03 -1.04 -25.94
CA ARG A 469 4.18 0.28 -26.59
C ARG A 469 3.50 1.42 -25.80
N THR A 470 2.46 1.12 -25.06
CA THR A 470 1.71 2.04 -24.20
C THR A 470 2.54 2.53 -23.02
N GLU A 471 3.54 1.79 -22.58
CA GLU A 471 4.46 2.18 -21.49
C GLU A 471 5.50 3.24 -21.90
N TYR A 472 5.57 3.58 -23.17
CA TYR A 472 6.40 4.68 -23.69
C TYR A 472 5.64 6.00 -23.83
N GLY A 473 4.41 6.07 -23.27
CA GLY A 473 3.55 7.24 -23.33
C GLY A 473 3.88 8.30 -22.25
N PRO A 474 3.29 9.49 -22.38
CA PRO A 474 3.52 10.62 -21.45
C PRO A 474 2.87 10.42 -20.07
N SER A 475 2.13 9.33 -19.86
CA SER A 475 1.51 8.96 -18.59
C SER A 475 2.38 8.02 -17.74
N ILE A 476 3.63 7.77 -18.16
CA ILE A 476 4.57 6.86 -17.49
C ILE A 476 5.85 7.62 -17.18
N ASP A 477 6.26 7.61 -15.92
CA ASP A 477 7.47 8.31 -15.48
C ASP A 477 8.72 7.42 -15.57
N MET A 478 8.60 6.11 -15.34
CA MET A 478 9.74 5.21 -15.37
C MET A 478 9.38 3.82 -15.93
N ARG A 479 10.41 3.10 -16.31
CA ARG A 479 10.40 1.69 -16.70
C ARG A 479 11.64 1.02 -16.14
N VAL A 480 11.51 -0.23 -15.73
CA VAL A 480 12.59 -1.00 -15.10
C VAL A 480 12.96 -2.20 -15.97
N ASP A 481 14.04 -2.06 -16.74
CA ASP A 481 14.51 -3.12 -17.63
C ASP A 481 15.18 -4.31 -16.89
N MET A 482 15.68 -4.06 -15.67
CA MET A 482 16.35 -5.06 -14.84
C MET A 482 15.80 -5.09 -13.41
N PRO A 483 14.55 -5.53 -13.22
CA PRO A 483 13.93 -5.55 -11.90
C PRO A 483 14.62 -6.55 -10.97
N ARG A 484 14.59 -6.25 -9.67
CA ARG A 484 15.02 -7.20 -8.64
C ARG A 484 13.92 -8.23 -8.39
N THR A 485 14.33 -9.48 -8.11
CA THR A 485 13.39 -10.59 -7.89
C THR A 485 13.40 -11.13 -6.46
N ASN A 486 14.27 -10.61 -5.61
CA ASN A 486 14.42 -11.07 -4.23
C ASN A 486 13.17 -10.75 -3.39
N LEU A 487 12.84 -11.65 -2.48
CA LEU A 487 11.70 -11.54 -1.55
C LEU A 487 12.13 -11.22 -0.12
N ASP A 488 13.44 -11.10 0.16
CA ASP A 488 14.04 -10.91 1.47
C ASP A 488 14.31 -9.46 1.85
N ASP A 489 13.89 -8.50 1.00
CA ASP A 489 14.01 -7.08 1.28
C ASP A 489 12.80 -6.60 2.10
N PRO A 490 12.99 -6.11 3.35
CA PRO A 490 11.90 -5.59 4.18
C PRO A 490 11.35 -4.25 3.67
N GLY A 491 12.04 -3.61 2.72
CA GLY A 491 11.67 -2.32 2.14
C GLY A 491 12.28 -1.11 2.86
N ILE A 492 12.04 0.05 2.24
CA ILE A 492 12.59 1.33 2.71
C ILE A 492 12.20 1.62 4.17
N GLY A 493 13.13 2.16 4.94
CA GLY A 493 12.96 2.51 6.36
C GLY A 493 12.98 1.32 7.32
N LEU A 494 13.16 0.08 6.81
CA LEU A 494 13.24 -1.14 7.62
C LEU A 494 14.57 -1.87 7.48
N ARG A 495 15.35 -1.53 6.46
CA ARG A 495 16.69 -2.09 6.27
C ARG A 495 17.63 -1.57 7.35
N ASN A 496 18.43 -2.46 7.92
CA ASN A 496 19.48 -2.11 8.90
C ASN A 496 19.00 -1.33 10.14
N ASN A 497 17.72 -1.44 10.50
CA ASN A 497 17.14 -0.77 11.66
C ASN A 497 17.43 -1.47 13.01
N GLY A 498 18.23 -2.53 12.99
CA GLY A 498 18.60 -3.33 14.17
C GLY A 498 17.50 -4.30 14.64
N ARG A 499 16.40 -4.42 13.92
CA ARG A 499 15.27 -5.32 14.21
C ARG A 499 15.19 -6.44 13.17
N ARG A 500 14.73 -7.62 13.59
CA ARG A 500 14.34 -8.69 12.66
C ARG A 500 12.98 -8.35 12.08
N VAL A 501 12.94 -7.96 10.82
CA VAL A 501 11.71 -7.61 10.11
C VAL A 501 11.23 -8.79 9.28
N LEU A 502 9.91 -9.03 9.26
CA LEU A 502 9.27 -10.01 8.39
C LEU A 502 9.42 -9.60 6.93
N THR A 503 9.75 -10.57 6.08
CA THR A 503 9.83 -10.41 4.62
C THR A 503 8.95 -11.45 3.92
N LEU A 504 8.69 -11.27 2.62
CA LEU A 504 7.95 -12.27 1.84
C LEU A 504 8.72 -13.61 1.77
N ALA A 505 10.06 -13.58 1.82
CA ALA A 505 10.90 -14.77 1.83
C ALA A 505 10.74 -15.61 3.12
N ASP A 506 10.27 -15.02 4.21
CA ASP A 506 10.05 -15.72 5.47
C ASP A 506 8.73 -16.49 5.50
N LEU A 507 7.79 -16.16 4.63
CA LEU A 507 6.44 -16.72 4.64
C LEU A 507 6.40 -18.03 3.86
N HIS A 508 6.11 -19.12 4.57
CA HIS A 508 5.90 -20.44 3.98
C HIS A 508 4.53 -20.97 4.40
N THR A 509 3.62 -21.14 3.44
CA THR A 509 2.28 -21.64 3.74
C THR A 509 2.31 -23.11 4.15
N VAL A 510 1.69 -23.42 5.29
CA VAL A 510 1.53 -24.81 5.77
C VAL A 510 0.69 -25.62 4.79
N GLY A 511 1.16 -26.81 4.42
CA GLY A 511 0.49 -27.70 3.49
C GLY A 511 0.85 -27.50 2.02
N GLY A 512 1.66 -26.48 1.69
CA GLY A 512 2.18 -26.26 0.34
C GLY A 512 1.15 -25.65 -0.63
N ALA A 513 1.43 -25.80 -1.93
CA ALA A 513 0.56 -25.32 -3.01
C ALA A 513 -0.78 -26.07 -3.03
N MET A 514 -1.87 -25.35 -3.37
CA MET A 514 -3.20 -25.98 -3.56
C MET A 514 -3.25 -26.82 -4.84
N ASP A 515 -2.61 -26.31 -5.87
CA ASP A 515 -2.55 -26.96 -7.19
C ASP A 515 -1.08 -27.25 -7.53
N PRO A 516 -0.69 -28.53 -7.60
CA PRO A 516 0.70 -28.90 -7.86
C PRO A 516 1.10 -28.76 -9.34
N ARG A 517 0.18 -28.36 -10.23
CA ARG A 517 0.49 -28.20 -11.66
C ARG A 517 1.41 -26.99 -11.87
N GLY A 518 2.33 -27.13 -12.82
CA GLY A 518 3.07 -25.98 -13.35
C GLY A 518 2.18 -25.05 -14.18
N ALA A 519 2.67 -23.88 -14.50
CA ALA A 519 1.96 -22.90 -15.33
C ALA A 519 1.75 -23.43 -16.76
N GLU A 520 0.55 -23.29 -17.28
CA GLU A 520 0.21 -23.57 -18.67
C GLU A 520 0.51 -22.37 -19.58
N ARG A 521 0.46 -21.15 -19.00
CA ARG A 521 0.67 -19.88 -19.67
C ARG A 521 1.22 -18.84 -18.71
N GLU A 522 1.96 -17.88 -19.23
CA GLU A 522 2.43 -16.69 -18.50
C GLU A 522 1.69 -15.44 -18.98
N ILE A 523 1.39 -14.55 -18.03
CA ILE A 523 0.89 -13.20 -18.26
C ILE A 523 1.80 -12.25 -17.51
N GLU A 524 2.39 -11.31 -18.23
CA GLU A 524 3.25 -10.26 -17.68
C GLU A 524 2.48 -8.95 -17.71
N LEU A 525 2.44 -8.24 -16.58
CA LEU A 525 1.78 -6.95 -16.43
C LEU A 525 2.69 -6.00 -15.65
N HIS A 526 2.71 -4.75 -16.09
CA HIS A 526 3.49 -3.69 -15.50
C HIS A 526 2.62 -2.73 -14.70
N LEU A 527 2.97 -2.51 -13.44
CA LEU A 527 2.37 -1.46 -12.60
C LEU A 527 3.06 -0.16 -12.98
N THR A 528 2.30 0.75 -13.55
CA THR A 528 2.82 1.98 -14.16
C THR A 528 2.12 3.20 -13.61
N GLY A 529 2.79 4.35 -13.63
CA GLY A 529 2.21 5.58 -13.12
C GLY A 529 2.93 6.85 -13.56
N ASN A 530 2.28 7.97 -13.28
CA ASN A 530 2.84 9.31 -13.43
C ASN A 530 2.53 10.12 -12.18
N MET A 531 3.56 10.42 -11.39
CA MET A 531 3.43 11.12 -10.11
C MET A 531 2.93 12.56 -10.30
N GLU A 532 3.43 13.28 -11.31
CA GLU A 532 3.05 14.68 -11.56
C GLU A 532 1.58 14.83 -11.95
N ARG A 533 1.05 13.88 -12.76
CA ARG A 533 -0.35 13.86 -13.21
C ARG A 533 -1.27 13.09 -12.30
N TYR A 534 -0.69 12.42 -11.33
CA TYR A 534 -1.36 11.51 -10.43
C TYR A 534 -2.27 10.53 -11.17
N SER A 535 -1.68 9.76 -12.08
CA SER A 535 -2.37 8.73 -12.86
C SER A 535 -1.68 7.39 -12.69
N TRP A 536 -2.47 6.33 -12.56
CA TRP A 536 -2.01 4.98 -12.27
C TRP A 536 -2.62 3.99 -13.25
N SER A 537 -1.90 2.95 -13.59
CA SER A 537 -2.37 2.02 -14.62
C SER A 537 -1.65 0.68 -14.60
N PHE A 538 -2.15 -0.27 -15.38
CA PHE A 538 -1.41 -1.43 -15.82
C PHE A 538 -0.98 -1.23 -17.27
N ASP A 539 0.28 -1.57 -17.62
CA ASP A 539 0.84 -1.49 -18.97
C ASP A 539 0.64 -0.12 -19.64
N GLY A 540 0.62 0.95 -18.85
CA GLY A 540 0.39 2.30 -19.34
C GLY A 540 -1.06 2.60 -19.77
N VAL A 541 -2.02 1.74 -19.40
CA VAL A 541 -3.45 1.90 -19.78
C VAL A 541 -4.33 1.92 -18.53
N GLU A 542 -4.98 3.05 -18.28
CA GLU A 542 -5.95 3.22 -17.20
C GLU A 542 -7.17 2.30 -17.38
N PHE A 543 -7.83 1.90 -16.31
CA PHE A 543 -8.96 0.97 -16.32
C PHE A 543 -10.03 1.29 -17.37
N GLY A 544 -10.51 2.52 -17.46
CA GLY A 544 -11.57 2.91 -18.40
C GLY A 544 -11.23 2.78 -19.89
N LYS A 545 -9.95 2.53 -20.22
CA LYS A 545 -9.44 2.36 -21.59
C LYS A 545 -8.85 0.97 -21.82
N SER A 546 -8.79 0.13 -20.79
CA SER A 546 -8.16 -1.19 -20.83
C SER A 546 -9.11 -2.29 -21.30
N THR A 547 -8.52 -3.38 -21.79
CA THR A 547 -9.24 -4.63 -22.04
C THR A 547 -9.10 -5.56 -20.83
N PRO A 548 -10.10 -6.43 -20.57
CA PRO A 548 -9.99 -7.44 -19.53
C PRO A 548 -8.83 -8.39 -19.78
N VAL A 549 -8.28 -8.91 -18.68
CA VAL A 549 -7.36 -10.06 -18.69
C VAL A 549 -8.21 -11.32 -18.73
N HIS A 550 -7.95 -12.22 -19.69
CA HIS A 550 -8.74 -13.45 -19.86
C HIS A 550 -7.99 -14.66 -19.35
N PHE A 551 -8.63 -15.42 -18.48
CA PHE A 551 -8.24 -16.76 -18.04
C PHE A 551 -9.25 -17.78 -18.59
N ARG A 552 -8.76 -18.98 -18.96
CA ARG A 552 -9.64 -20.10 -19.28
C ARG A 552 -9.99 -20.83 -18.01
N TYR A 553 -11.23 -21.24 -17.86
CA TYR A 553 -11.64 -22.00 -16.68
C TYR A 553 -10.79 -23.27 -16.52
N GLY A 554 -10.27 -23.48 -15.32
CA GLY A 554 -9.37 -24.58 -14.98
C GLY A 554 -7.91 -24.39 -15.40
N GLU A 555 -7.56 -23.30 -16.10
CA GLU A 555 -6.18 -22.99 -16.49
C GLU A 555 -5.33 -22.65 -15.26
N ARG A 556 -4.06 -23.09 -15.28
CA ARG A 556 -3.04 -22.68 -14.32
C ARG A 556 -2.17 -21.60 -14.94
N VAL A 557 -2.32 -20.35 -14.51
CA VAL A 557 -1.67 -19.18 -15.08
C VAL A 557 -0.56 -18.69 -14.16
N ARG A 558 0.65 -18.48 -14.70
CA ARG A 558 1.67 -17.69 -14.02
C ARG A 558 1.44 -16.22 -14.35
N VAL A 559 1.26 -15.43 -13.33
CA VAL A 559 1.20 -13.98 -13.41
C VAL A 559 2.56 -13.41 -12.98
N ILE A 560 3.08 -12.50 -13.78
CA ILE A 560 4.33 -11.79 -13.51
C ILE A 560 3.95 -10.30 -13.38
N LEU A 561 4.27 -9.71 -12.24
CA LEU A 561 4.11 -8.27 -12.00
C LEU A 561 5.46 -7.59 -11.95
N HIS A 562 5.61 -6.52 -12.71
CA HIS A 562 6.71 -5.58 -12.63
C HIS A 562 6.22 -4.27 -12.02
N ASN A 563 6.92 -3.75 -11.04
CA ASN A 563 6.60 -2.42 -10.51
C ASN A 563 7.53 -1.38 -11.15
N ASP A 564 7.00 -0.67 -12.13
CA ASP A 564 7.66 0.43 -12.85
C ASP A 564 7.29 1.79 -12.25
N THR A 565 7.13 1.85 -10.91
CA THR A 565 6.83 3.07 -10.17
C THR A 565 7.73 3.20 -8.93
N MET A 566 7.74 4.37 -8.34
CA MET A 566 8.49 4.62 -7.10
C MET A 566 7.74 4.21 -5.83
N MET A 567 6.50 3.74 -5.93
CA MET A 567 5.67 3.39 -4.77
C MET A 567 5.47 1.89 -4.65
N THR A 568 5.26 1.40 -3.43
CA THR A 568 4.86 0.01 -3.19
C THR A 568 3.36 -0.13 -3.44
N HIS A 569 2.96 -1.14 -4.23
CA HIS A 569 1.56 -1.41 -4.54
C HIS A 569 1.12 -2.74 -3.92
N PRO A 570 0.14 -2.75 -3.00
CA PRO A 570 -0.50 -3.98 -2.52
C PRO A 570 -1.51 -4.43 -3.57
N MET A 571 -1.18 -5.50 -4.30
CA MET A 571 -1.97 -5.99 -5.43
C MET A 571 -2.92 -7.08 -4.98
N HIS A 572 -4.23 -6.87 -5.21
CA HIS A 572 -5.31 -7.77 -4.82
C HIS A 572 -6.09 -8.29 -6.02
N LEU A 573 -6.17 -9.61 -6.14
CA LEU A 573 -6.99 -10.32 -7.14
C LEU A 573 -8.19 -10.96 -6.43
N HIS A 574 -9.40 -10.62 -6.88
CA HIS A 574 -10.64 -11.17 -6.35
C HIS A 574 -10.89 -12.60 -6.83
N GLY A 575 -11.61 -13.36 -6.03
CA GLY A 575 -12.21 -14.65 -6.39
C GLY A 575 -11.25 -15.84 -6.45
N MET A 576 -9.96 -15.62 -6.47
CA MET A 576 -8.93 -16.65 -6.62
C MET A 576 -7.73 -16.38 -5.70
N TRP A 577 -7.04 -17.45 -5.31
CA TRP A 577 -5.80 -17.33 -4.56
C TRP A 577 -4.59 -17.08 -5.47
N SER A 578 -3.67 -16.25 -5.00
CA SER A 578 -2.36 -16.06 -5.58
C SER A 578 -1.34 -16.91 -4.82
N GLU A 579 -0.71 -17.84 -5.49
CA GLU A 579 0.37 -18.68 -4.95
C GLU A 579 1.72 -18.09 -5.35
N LEU A 580 2.27 -17.25 -4.46
CA LEU A 580 3.55 -16.55 -4.66
C LEU A 580 4.67 -17.56 -4.91
N GLU A 581 5.51 -17.29 -5.89
CA GLU A 581 6.71 -18.07 -6.21
C GLU A 581 7.96 -17.41 -5.64
N ALA A 582 8.88 -18.21 -5.13
CA ALA A 582 10.26 -17.80 -4.87
C ALA A 582 11.01 -17.48 -6.18
N PRO A 583 12.15 -16.78 -6.14
CA PRO A 583 12.91 -16.44 -7.36
C PRO A 583 13.35 -17.64 -8.20
N ASP A 584 13.42 -18.81 -7.60
CA ASP A 584 13.73 -20.07 -8.31
C ASP A 584 12.51 -20.74 -8.96
N GLY A 585 11.31 -20.18 -8.78
CA GLY A 585 10.04 -20.68 -9.29
C GLY A 585 9.34 -21.69 -8.38
N SER A 586 9.90 -21.98 -7.20
CA SER A 586 9.24 -22.83 -6.21
C SER A 586 8.10 -22.08 -5.50
N PHE A 587 7.10 -22.83 -5.02
CA PHE A 587 6.02 -22.26 -4.22
C PHE A 587 6.55 -21.65 -2.92
N GLN A 588 6.16 -20.42 -2.63
CA GLN A 588 6.55 -19.68 -1.44
C GLN A 588 5.39 -19.56 -0.44
N ALA A 589 4.35 -18.82 -0.80
CA ALA A 589 3.23 -18.57 0.09
C ALA A 589 1.93 -18.30 -0.69
N ARG A 590 0.79 -18.65 -0.09
CA ARG A 590 -0.53 -18.28 -0.60
C ARG A 590 -0.98 -16.95 -0.03
N ARG A 591 -1.37 -16.05 -0.90
CA ARG A 591 -1.76 -14.68 -0.56
C ARG A 591 -3.01 -14.26 -1.33
N HIS A 592 -3.82 -13.38 -0.76
CA HIS A 592 -4.84 -12.65 -1.52
C HIS A 592 -4.41 -11.21 -1.84
N THR A 593 -3.44 -10.67 -1.12
CA THR A 593 -2.85 -9.34 -1.37
C THR A 593 -1.34 -9.45 -1.33
N ILE A 594 -0.66 -9.00 -2.40
CA ILE A 594 0.80 -9.11 -2.52
C ILE A 594 1.39 -7.70 -2.69
N PRO A 595 2.18 -7.20 -1.75
CA PRO A 595 2.88 -5.93 -1.91
C PRO A 595 4.04 -6.09 -2.90
N VAL A 596 4.07 -5.24 -3.93
CA VAL A 596 5.14 -5.18 -4.94
C VAL A 596 5.91 -3.90 -4.75
N GLN A 597 7.17 -3.99 -4.32
CA GLN A 597 8.03 -2.85 -4.02
C GLN A 597 8.52 -2.17 -5.32
N PRO A 598 9.00 -0.89 -5.27
CA PRO A 598 9.60 -0.23 -6.44
C PRO A 598 10.67 -1.09 -7.10
N ALA A 599 10.70 -1.11 -8.42
CA ALA A 599 11.64 -1.87 -9.25
C ALA A 599 11.71 -3.37 -8.91
N GLN A 600 10.67 -3.93 -8.32
CA GLN A 600 10.55 -5.35 -8.02
C GLN A 600 9.73 -6.06 -9.11
N ARG A 601 10.17 -7.28 -9.44
CA ARG A 601 9.44 -8.26 -10.23
C ARG A 601 9.09 -9.44 -9.35
N ILE A 602 7.83 -9.78 -9.30
CA ILE A 602 7.33 -10.98 -8.60
C ILE A 602 6.57 -11.87 -9.58
N SER A 603 6.48 -13.15 -9.27
CA SER A 603 5.58 -14.08 -9.97
C SER A 603 4.74 -14.85 -8.97
N PHE A 604 3.54 -15.21 -9.39
CA PHE A 604 2.64 -16.08 -8.64
C PHE A 604 1.78 -16.91 -9.58
N LEU A 605 1.34 -18.05 -9.12
CA LEU A 605 0.45 -18.94 -9.85
C LEU A 605 -0.99 -18.72 -9.41
N VAL A 606 -1.90 -18.72 -10.39
CA VAL A 606 -3.35 -18.66 -10.16
C VAL A 606 -3.99 -19.85 -10.85
N THR A 607 -4.80 -20.62 -10.13
CA THR A 607 -5.73 -21.58 -10.74
C THR A 607 -7.04 -20.85 -11.02
N ALA A 608 -7.43 -20.77 -12.28
CA ALA A 608 -8.64 -20.08 -12.73
C ALA A 608 -9.88 -20.95 -12.51
N ASP A 609 -10.22 -21.23 -11.25
CA ASP A 609 -11.30 -22.16 -10.84
C ASP A 609 -12.62 -21.45 -10.48
N ALA A 610 -12.69 -20.14 -10.60
CA ALA A 610 -13.85 -19.33 -10.29
C ALA A 610 -14.37 -18.62 -11.55
N LEU A 611 -15.43 -19.17 -12.17
CA LEU A 611 -16.09 -18.53 -13.32
C LEU A 611 -16.63 -17.14 -12.96
N GLY A 612 -16.44 -16.17 -13.83
CA GLY A 612 -17.02 -14.83 -13.65
C GLY A 612 -16.10 -13.69 -14.10
N ARG A 613 -16.46 -12.50 -13.65
CA ARG A 613 -15.73 -11.25 -13.90
C ARG A 613 -15.23 -10.72 -12.56
N TRP A 614 -13.94 -10.62 -12.39
CA TRP A 614 -13.30 -10.33 -11.13
C TRP A 614 -12.53 -9.03 -11.18
N ALA A 615 -12.47 -8.32 -10.08
CA ALA A 615 -11.62 -7.16 -9.93
C ALA A 615 -10.17 -7.60 -9.66
N TRP A 616 -9.22 -6.86 -10.22
CA TRP A 616 -7.81 -6.94 -9.87
C TRP A 616 -7.24 -5.54 -9.81
N HIS A 617 -6.76 -5.14 -8.64
CA HIS A 617 -6.39 -3.75 -8.43
C HIS A 617 -5.30 -3.56 -7.38
N CYS A 618 -4.69 -2.38 -7.38
CA CYS A 618 -3.91 -1.88 -6.26
C CYS A 618 -4.85 -1.55 -5.09
N HIS A 619 -4.52 -1.99 -3.89
CA HIS A 619 -5.36 -1.75 -2.71
C HIS A 619 -5.10 -0.38 -2.05
N LEU A 620 -4.20 0.44 -2.58
CA LEU A 620 -4.22 1.88 -2.30
C LEU A 620 -5.42 2.47 -3.04
N MET A 621 -6.44 2.88 -2.29
CA MET A 621 -7.75 3.28 -2.84
C MET A 621 -7.63 4.40 -3.89
N LEU A 622 -6.75 5.38 -3.67
CA LEU A 622 -6.55 6.47 -4.62
C LEU A 622 -5.88 5.99 -5.91
N HIS A 623 -4.96 5.02 -5.84
CA HIS A 623 -4.35 4.41 -7.04
C HIS A 623 -5.38 3.60 -7.83
N MET A 624 -6.24 2.86 -7.14
CA MET A 624 -7.33 2.12 -7.76
C MET A 624 -8.27 3.07 -8.51
N ASP A 625 -8.74 4.14 -7.85
CA ASP A 625 -9.65 5.13 -8.44
C ASP A 625 -9.02 5.87 -9.62
N MET A 626 -7.70 6.09 -9.58
CA MET A 626 -6.92 6.73 -10.64
C MET A 626 -6.48 5.79 -11.76
N GLY A 627 -6.96 4.54 -11.78
CA GLY A 627 -6.89 3.65 -12.92
C GLY A 627 -6.03 2.39 -12.76
N MET A 628 -5.37 2.14 -11.61
CA MET A 628 -4.65 0.89 -11.34
C MET A 628 -5.62 -0.24 -10.98
N PHE A 629 -6.44 -0.57 -11.94
CA PHE A 629 -7.51 -1.57 -11.88
C PHE A 629 -7.59 -2.33 -13.21
N ARG A 630 -7.88 -3.63 -13.14
CA ARG A 630 -8.18 -4.49 -14.29
C ARG A 630 -9.37 -5.38 -13.97
N GLU A 631 -10.13 -5.67 -14.99
CA GLU A 631 -11.10 -6.74 -14.97
C GLU A 631 -10.40 -8.05 -15.38
N VAL A 632 -10.64 -9.11 -14.64
CA VAL A 632 -10.23 -10.48 -14.99
C VAL A 632 -11.48 -11.27 -15.34
N VAL A 633 -11.49 -11.87 -16.52
CA VAL A 633 -12.62 -12.71 -16.99
C VAL A 633 -12.15 -14.15 -16.99
N VAL A 634 -12.82 -14.99 -16.21
CA VAL A 634 -12.65 -16.45 -16.20
C VAL A 634 -13.82 -17.08 -16.94
N ALA A 635 -13.58 -17.72 -18.12
CA ALA A 635 -14.59 -18.29 -18.98
C ALA A 635 -14.16 -19.62 -19.63
#